data_a61c9bbd9d0a4244aa2c0d7a1506a770
#
_entry.id   a61c9bbd9d0a4244aa2c0d7a1506a770
#
_cell.length_a   1.000
_cell.length_b   1.000
_cell.length_c   1.000
_cell.angle_alpha   90.00
_cell.angle_beta   90.00
_cell.angle_gamma   90.00
#
_symmetry.space_group_name_H-M   'P 1'
#
loop_
_entity.id
_entity.type
_entity.pdbx_description
1 polymer ?
#
loop_
_entity_poly.entity_id
_entity_poly.type
_entity_poly.pdbx_seq_one_letter_code
_entity_poly.pdbx_strand_id
1 'polypeptide(L)'
;MSQKNYRPWTPEQDYLIPPRPRDWLPEGHLAYFILDVVAQLDLRRIEAVIQAKDPRGTVPYHPRMMVALLLYAYATGTYSSRRIARATFDDVAVRFIAGDTHPHFDTIAAFRQVHLDALGALFVQAVQMCQAAGLVKLGHLSLDGTKILANASKHAAMSYERMKADEVRIQNEIQALLERAKQADDVEDAQLGPGQDVVDVPAELQRRESRLAKIQEAKRALEGDAHRHRAAELREMANTHDETAADERLPARQRKTARTLARTQREKADELDPPDGPPTAGGSADAGLPAHQTPALADGSPTAKSQRNFTDPDSRIMVAHGEYVQAYNAQVLVDGDSQVIVEAVVSNQAPDVEYLVPVVQRAMERGLKATTMTADTGYMSTKNLDWCQNNGIDAYISMARQRHSEVPAAVVTRRDPLAVAESSSEPERPPPTSRERMVAKLATPEGRKIYARRKTIAEPVFGQIKEARRFRRFSLRGLWKVASEWSLVCAVHNLLKLFSSKQKNIALSVAG
;
A
#
# COMPACT_ATOMS: atom_id res chain seq x y z
N MET A 1 -56.32 33.04 -19.06
CA MET A 1 -55.20 32.08 -18.77
C MET A 1 -55.23 31.84 -17.30
N SER A 2 -55.46 30.61 -16.84
CA SER A 2 -55.46 30.30 -15.42
C SER A 2 -54.00 30.31 -14.92
N GLN A 3 -53.74 31.14 -13.94
CA GLN A 3 -52.43 31.24 -13.30
C GLN A 3 -52.14 29.91 -12.57
N LYS A 4 -50.97 29.28 -12.86
CA LYS A 4 -50.56 28.06 -12.15
C LYS A 4 -50.20 28.39 -10.70
N ASN A 5 -50.78 27.68 -9.78
CA ASN A 5 -50.42 27.78 -8.36
C ASN A 5 -49.11 27.07 -8.14
N TYR A 6 -48.15 27.74 -7.46
CA TYR A 6 -46.90 27.14 -7.00
C TYR A 6 -47.11 26.52 -5.62
N ARG A 7 -46.27 25.54 -5.30
CA ARG A 7 -46.23 25.00 -3.94
C ARG A 7 -45.70 26.08 -2.97
N PRO A 8 -46.22 26.15 -1.72
CA PRO A 8 -45.70 27.07 -0.73
C PRO A 8 -44.18 26.89 -0.55
N TRP A 9 -43.47 28.01 -0.52
CA TRP A 9 -42.02 28.06 -0.30
C TRP A 9 -41.73 29.17 0.71
N THR A 10 -41.46 28.75 1.98
CA THR A 10 -41.17 29.63 3.11
C THR A 10 -39.89 29.13 3.78
N PRO A 11 -38.70 29.53 3.25
CA PRO A 11 -37.41 29.05 3.78
C PRO A 11 -37.12 29.49 5.21
N GLU A 12 -37.78 30.57 5.68
CA GLU A 12 -37.62 31.13 7.04
C GLU A 12 -38.74 30.70 7.98
N GLN A 13 -39.42 29.59 7.67
CA GLN A 13 -40.52 29.10 8.55
C GLN A 13 -39.96 28.52 9.84
N ASP A 14 -40.40 29.06 10.98
CA ASP A 14 -40.14 28.53 12.28
C ASP A 14 -40.95 27.26 12.56
N TYR A 15 -40.33 26.25 13.15
CA TYR A 15 -40.98 25.04 13.60
C TYR A 15 -41.26 25.12 15.11
N LEU A 16 -42.49 24.95 15.52
CA LEU A 16 -42.86 24.86 16.93
C LEU A 16 -42.24 23.67 17.66
N ILE A 17 -42.06 22.56 16.94
CA ILE A 17 -41.34 21.38 17.40
C ILE A 17 -40.27 21.06 16.35
N PRO A 18 -38.98 21.16 16.66
CA PRO A 18 -37.94 20.83 15.70
C PRO A 18 -38.05 19.36 15.29
N PRO A 19 -37.95 19.04 13.99
CA PRO A 19 -37.94 17.66 13.50
C PRO A 19 -36.77 16.90 14.12
N ARG A 20 -36.96 15.60 14.39
CA ARG A 20 -35.86 14.76 14.86
C ARG A 20 -34.82 14.65 13.76
N PRO A 21 -33.52 14.73 14.06
CA PRO A 21 -32.46 14.57 13.03
C PRO A 21 -32.63 13.28 12.21
N ARG A 22 -33.20 12.23 12.79
CA ARG A 22 -33.51 10.98 12.10
C ARG A 22 -34.55 11.16 10.98
N ASP A 23 -35.50 12.09 11.13
CA ASP A 23 -36.57 12.31 10.16
C ASP A 23 -36.10 13.08 8.91
N TRP A 24 -34.87 13.61 8.95
CA TRP A 24 -34.27 14.35 7.81
C TRP A 24 -33.74 13.45 6.70
N LEU A 25 -33.48 12.17 7.01
CA LEU A 25 -32.89 11.22 6.08
C LEU A 25 -33.94 10.17 5.67
N PRO A 26 -33.98 9.78 4.38
CA PRO A 26 -34.89 8.74 3.93
C PRO A 26 -34.60 7.40 4.59
N GLU A 27 -35.62 6.54 4.70
CA GLU A 27 -35.45 5.18 5.17
C GLU A 27 -34.39 4.44 4.35
N GLY A 28 -33.57 3.60 5.03
CA GLY A 28 -32.49 2.86 4.38
C GLY A 28 -31.27 3.70 4.00
N HIS A 29 -31.18 4.98 4.45
CA HIS A 29 -30.00 5.81 4.15
C HIS A 29 -28.72 5.21 4.73
N LEU A 30 -27.60 5.38 4.00
CA LEU A 30 -26.27 4.86 4.38
C LEU A 30 -25.83 5.25 5.81
N ALA A 31 -26.21 6.44 6.27
CA ALA A 31 -25.88 6.92 7.62
C ALA A 31 -26.41 5.99 8.73
N TYR A 32 -27.65 5.50 8.59
CA TYR A 32 -28.20 4.53 9.57
C TYR A 32 -27.41 3.23 9.56
N PHE A 33 -27.12 2.70 8.37
CA PHE A 33 -26.32 1.49 8.24
C PHE A 33 -24.94 1.64 8.88
N ILE A 34 -24.26 2.77 8.67
CA ILE A 34 -22.94 3.03 9.29
C ILE A 34 -23.05 3.07 10.82
N LEU A 35 -24.08 3.70 11.37
CA LEU A 35 -24.29 3.71 12.84
C LEU A 35 -24.55 2.30 13.38
N ASP A 36 -25.37 1.50 12.70
CA ASP A 36 -25.65 0.10 13.06
C ASP A 36 -24.38 -0.78 13.01
N VAL A 37 -23.53 -0.56 11.99
CA VAL A 37 -22.22 -1.22 11.87
C VAL A 37 -21.32 -0.82 13.04
N VAL A 38 -21.17 0.47 13.32
CA VAL A 38 -20.30 0.97 14.39
C VAL A 38 -20.77 0.49 15.78
N ALA A 39 -22.07 0.28 15.97
CA ALA A 39 -22.59 -0.31 17.20
C ALA A 39 -22.07 -1.75 17.44
N GLN A 40 -21.77 -2.49 16.34
CA GLN A 40 -21.29 -3.87 16.39
C GLN A 40 -19.76 -3.99 16.38
N LEU A 41 -19.02 -2.92 15.99
CA LEU A 41 -17.57 -2.95 15.93
C LEU A 41 -16.94 -2.97 17.33
N ASP A 42 -15.87 -3.74 17.48
CA ASP A 42 -15.01 -3.70 18.66
C ASP A 42 -14.07 -2.49 18.59
N LEU A 43 -14.35 -1.49 19.39
CA LEU A 43 -13.58 -0.25 19.48
C LEU A 43 -12.77 -0.14 20.79
N ARG A 44 -12.64 -1.22 21.58
CA ARG A 44 -11.95 -1.21 22.88
C ARG A 44 -10.53 -0.64 22.79
N ARG A 45 -9.80 -0.92 21.72
CA ARG A 45 -8.45 -0.38 21.52
C ARG A 45 -8.45 1.15 21.37
N ILE A 46 -9.46 1.73 20.76
CA ILE A 46 -9.63 3.19 20.63
C ILE A 46 -10.08 3.77 21.98
N GLU A 47 -11.06 3.15 22.62
CA GLU A 47 -11.61 3.58 23.89
C GLU A 47 -10.56 3.57 24.99
N ALA A 48 -9.71 2.54 25.07
CA ALA A 48 -8.63 2.43 26.06
C ALA A 48 -7.61 3.58 25.94
N VAL A 49 -7.21 3.95 24.71
CA VAL A 49 -6.28 5.08 24.49
C VAL A 49 -6.89 6.41 24.91
N ILE A 50 -8.20 6.59 24.73
CA ILE A 50 -8.90 7.81 25.14
C ILE A 50 -9.03 7.86 26.66
N GLN A 51 -9.39 6.75 27.32
CA GLN A 51 -9.55 6.67 28.76
C GLN A 51 -8.23 6.80 29.54
N ALA A 52 -7.11 6.44 28.91
CA ALA A 52 -5.78 6.61 29.52
C ALA A 52 -5.31 8.07 29.61
N LYS A 53 -6.02 9.03 29.01
CA LYS A 53 -5.69 10.46 29.08
C LYS A 53 -6.12 11.08 30.41
N ASP A 54 -5.42 12.17 30.81
CA ASP A 54 -5.75 12.93 32.01
C ASP A 54 -7.23 13.40 31.98
N PRO A 55 -8.05 13.09 33.01
CA PRO A 55 -9.45 13.47 33.06
C PRO A 55 -9.68 14.99 33.22
N ARG A 56 -8.64 15.74 33.57
CA ARG A 56 -8.70 17.22 33.70
C ARG A 56 -8.68 17.97 32.38
N GLY A 57 -8.52 17.27 31.24
CA GLY A 57 -8.53 17.86 29.92
C GLY A 57 -9.92 18.17 29.36
N THR A 58 -9.97 18.67 28.13
CA THR A 58 -11.22 18.88 27.39
C THR A 58 -11.95 17.52 27.18
N VAL A 59 -13.27 17.50 27.39
CA VAL A 59 -14.09 16.30 27.18
C VAL A 59 -13.94 15.81 25.73
N PRO A 60 -13.49 14.56 25.50
CA PRO A 60 -13.29 14.05 24.17
C PRO A 60 -14.62 13.75 23.45
N TYR A 61 -14.62 13.84 22.13
CA TYR A 61 -15.72 13.34 21.32
C TYR A 61 -15.88 11.82 21.50
N HIS A 62 -17.12 11.35 21.44
CA HIS A 62 -17.41 9.92 21.59
C HIS A 62 -16.71 9.10 20.49
N PRO A 63 -15.93 8.05 20.82
CA PRO A 63 -15.13 7.31 19.84
C PRO A 63 -16.00 6.69 18.73
N ARG A 64 -17.16 6.15 19.06
CA ARG A 64 -18.10 5.59 18.06
C ARG A 64 -18.57 6.64 17.05
N MET A 65 -18.86 7.85 17.52
CA MET A 65 -19.23 8.97 16.65
C MET A 65 -18.07 9.32 15.69
N MET A 66 -16.83 9.42 16.20
CA MET A 66 -15.67 9.74 15.39
C MET A 66 -15.38 8.65 14.35
N VAL A 67 -15.52 7.37 14.70
CA VAL A 67 -15.39 6.23 13.77
C VAL A 67 -16.51 6.27 12.72
N ALA A 68 -17.77 6.47 13.13
CA ALA A 68 -18.90 6.58 12.20
C ALA A 68 -18.71 7.73 11.19
N LEU A 69 -18.24 8.88 11.69
CA LEU A 69 -17.93 10.05 10.87
C LEU A 69 -16.86 9.75 9.82
N LEU A 70 -15.78 9.07 10.21
CA LEU A 70 -14.72 8.66 9.28
C LEU A 70 -15.21 7.61 8.26
N LEU A 71 -15.91 6.56 8.70
CA LEU A 71 -16.42 5.52 7.81
C LEU A 71 -17.40 6.09 6.79
N TYR A 72 -18.33 6.95 7.21
CA TYR A 72 -19.27 7.61 6.31
C TYR A 72 -18.56 8.53 5.32
N ALA A 73 -17.63 9.36 5.79
CA ALA A 73 -16.86 10.25 4.95
C ALA A 73 -16.04 9.49 3.88
N TYR A 74 -15.39 8.39 4.26
CA TYR A 74 -14.65 7.54 3.31
C TYR A 74 -15.60 6.81 2.34
N ALA A 75 -16.79 6.43 2.79
CA ALA A 75 -17.82 5.82 1.93
C ALA A 75 -18.33 6.79 0.86
N THR A 76 -18.42 8.08 1.17
CA THR A 76 -18.86 9.15 0.27
C THR A 76 -17.70 9.84 -0.47
N GLY A 77 -16.45 9.37 -0.30
CA GLY A 77 -15.29 9.91 -1.02
C GLY A 77 -14.72 11.22 -0.42
N THR A 78 -14.99 11.48 0.86
CA THR A 78 -14.46 12.65 1.58
C THR A 78 -13.35 12.23 2.53
N TYR A 79 -12.08 12.49 2.17
CA TYR A 79 -10.88 12.05 2.92
C TYR A 79 -10.20 13.17 3.72
N SER A 80 -10.47 14.43 3.37
CA SER A 80 -9.86 15.60 4.01
C SER A 80 -10.54 15.91 5.34
N SER A 81 -9.79 15.97 6.44
CA SER A 81 -10.31 16.36 7.77
C SER A 81 -11.00 17.72 7.74
N ARG A 82 -10.51 18.69 6.95
CA ARG A 82 -11.14 20.00 6.79
C ARG A 82 -12.50 19.90 6.09
N ARG A 83 -12.61 19.04 5.05
CA ARG A 83 -13.89 18.81 4.37
C ARG A 83 -14.87 18.07 5.28
N ILE A 84 -14.40 17.08 6.04
CA ILE A 84 -15.22 16.35 7.01
C ILE A 84 -15.75 17.30 8.08
N ALA A 85 -14.89 18.15 8.67
CA ALA A 85 -15.31 19.14 9.65
C ALA A 85 -16.35 20.11 9.08
N ARG A 86 -16.15 20.61 7.85
CA ARG A 86 -17.13 21.47 7.19
C ARG A 86 -18.46 20.74 6.93
N ALA A 87 -18.42 19.48 6.50
CA ALA A 87 -19.62 18.70 6.23
C ALA A 87 -20.50 18.50 7.48
N THR A 88 -19.95 18.61 8.72
CA THR A 88 -20.76 18.57 9.94
C THR A 88 -21.73 19.76 10.05
N PHE A 89 -21.50 20.84 9.30
CA PHE A 89 -22.39 21.99 9.20
C PHE A 89 -23.32 21.90 7.97
N ASP A 90 -22.75 21.49 6.82
CA ASP A 90 -23.39 21.65 5.49
C ASP A 90 -24.15 20.39 5.04
N ASP A 91 -23.78 19.19 5.53
CA ASP A 91 -24.33 17.90 5.10
C ASP A 91 -25.22 17.29 6.19
N VAL A 92 -26.50 17.09 5.87
CA VAL A 92 -27.50 16.60 6.82
C VAL A 92 -27.13 15.22 7.41
N ALA A 93 -26.58 14.31 6.59
CA ALA A 93 -26.23 12.97 7.04
C ALA A 93 -24.98 12.99 7.94
N VAL A 94 -23.99 13.83 7.62
CA VAL A 94 -22.80 14.03 8.44
C VAL A 94 -23.16 14.70 9.76
N ARG A 95 -24.03 15.71 9.73
CA ARG A 95 -24.56 16.39 10.92
C ARG A 95 -25.34 15.44 11.80
N PHE A 96 -26.18 14.57 11.21
CA PHE A 96 -26.89 13.51 11.94
C PHE A 96 -25.92 12.53 12.64
N ILE A 97 -24.90 12.04 11.94
CA ILE A 97 -23.88 11.13 12.52
C ILE A 97 -23.11 11.82 13.65
N ALA A 98 -22.79 13.10 13.49
CA ALA A 98 -22.08 13.89 14.48
C ALA A 98 -22.94 14.29 15.69
N GLY A 99 -24.24 13.99 15.69
CA GLY A 99 -25.17 14.40 16.75
C GLY A 99 -25.23 15.90 16.96
N ASP A 100 -25.21 16.66 15.85
CA ASP A 100 -25.16 18.13 15.82
C ASP A 100 -23.93 18.73 16.51
N THR A 101 -22.85 17.96 16.63
CA THR A 101 -21.53 18.43 17.10
C THR A 101 -20.61 18.69 15.93
N HIS A 102 -19.66 19.61 16.10
CA HIS A 102 -18.78 20.09 15.05
C HIS A 102 -17.31 19.94 15.41
N PRO A 103 -16.74 18.72 15.37
CA PRO A 103 -15.34 18.52 15.67
C PRO A 103 -14.45 19.30 14.71
N HIS A 104 -13.48 20.04 15.30
CA HIS A 104 -12.50 20.78 14.50
C HIS A 104 -11.67 19.83 13.64
N PHE A 105 -11.22 20.30 12.48
CA PHE A 105 -10.47 19.46 11.54
C PHE A 105 -9.18 18.88 12.14
N ASP A 106 -8.51 19.62 13.06
CA ASP A 106 -7.34 19.10 13.76
C ASP A 106 -7.68 17.95 14.70
N THR A 107 -8.87 18.01 15.36
CA THR A 107 -9.37 16.92 16.19
C THR A 107 -9.62 15.66 15.37
N ILE A 108 -10.23 15.81 14.19
CA ILE A 108 -10.46 14.69 13.26
C ILE A 108 -9.12 14.13 12.76
N ALA A 109 -8.17 15.00 12.40
CA ALA A 109 -6.85 14.59 11.95
C ALA A 109 -6.06 13.89 13.06
N ALA A 110 -6.06 14.43 14.27
CA ALA A 110 -5.41 13.84 15.45
C ALA A 110 -6.03 12.49 15.82
N PHE A 111 -7.37 12.38 15.84
CA PHE A 111 -8.05 11.12 16.08
C PHE A 111 -7.62 10.04 15.09
N ARG A 112 -7.61 10.35 13.79
CA ARG A 112 -7.17 9.44 12.73
C ARG A 112 -5.71 9.03 12.92
N GLN A 113 -4.81 9.95 13.27
CA GLN A 113 -3.40 9.64 13.46
C GLN A 113 -3.14 8.78 14.70
N VAL A 114 -3.76 9.13 15.83
CA VAL A 114 -3.56 8.42 17.11
C VAL A 114 -4.13 7.00 17.07
N HIS A 115 -5.26 6.81 16.38
CA HIS A 115 -5.98 5.53 16.35
C HIS A 115 -5.81 4.79 15.03
N LEU A 116 -4.78 5.12 14.24
CA LEU A 116 -4.64 4.65 12.87
C LEU A 116 -4.58 3.12 12.76
N ASP A 117 -3.83 2.45 13.64
CA ASP A 117 -3.74 0.97 13.66
C ASP A 117 -5.07 0.31 14.03
N ALA A 118 -5.78 0.87 15.01
CA ALA A 118 -7.08 0.37 15.39
C ALA A 118 -8.12 0.58 14.27
N LEU A 119 -8.05 1.71 13.55
CA LEU A 119 -8.88 1.96 12.37
C LEU A 119 -8.54 1.01 11.22
N GLY A 120 -7.26 0.70 10.99
CA GLY A 120 -6.83 -0.30 10.00
C GLY A 120 -7.35 -1.70 10.35
N ALA A 121 -7.35 -2.07 11.64
CA ALA A 121 -7.86 -3.36 12.12
C ALA A 121 -9.38 -3.55 11.90
N LEU A 122 -10.14 -2.48 11.64
CA LEU A 122 -11.56 -2.58 11.27
C LEU A 122 -11.77 -3.34 9.95
N PHE A 123 -10.72 -3.44 9.11
CA PHE A 123 -10.78 -4.25 7.89
C PHE A 123 -11.12 -5.71 8.18
N VAL A 124 -10.46 -6.31 9.15
CA VAL A 124 -10.71 -7.71 9.53
C VAL A 124 -12.15 -7.89 10.02
N GLN A 125 -12.65 -6.96 10.84
CA GLN A 125 -14.03 -6.99 11.32
C GLN A 125 -15.05 -6.82 10.19
N ALA A 126 -14.77 -5.95 9.21
CA ALA A 126 -15.61 -5.79 8.03
C ALA A 126 -15.66 -7.07 7.16
N VAL A 127 -14.53 -7.78 7.00
CA VAL A 127 -14.50 -9.09 6.34
C VAL A 127 -15.35 -10.11 7.10
N GLN A 128 -15.22 -10.19 8.42
CA GLN A 128 -16.02 -11.09 9.27
C GLN A 128 -17.52 -10.80 9.16
N MET A 129 -17.92 -9.53 9.14
CA MET A 129 -19.31 -9.14 8.93
C MET A 129 -19.83 -9.58 7.55
N CYS A 130 -19.01 -9.45 6.49
CA CYS A 130 -19.34 -9.95 5.16
C CYS A 130 -19.44 -11.49 5.13
N GLN A 131 -18.57 -12.20 5.85
CA GLN A 131 -18.66 -13.67 5.99
C GLN A 131 -19.95 -14.07 6.71
N ALA A 132 -20.26 -13.44 7.83
CA ALA A 132 -21.50 -13.70 8.58
C ALA A 132 -22.77 -13.44 7.75
N ALA A 133 -22.71 -12.47 6.82
CA ALA A 133 -23.77 -12.19 5.86
C ALA A 133 -23.78 -13.12 4.64
N GLY A 134 -22.90 -14.12 4.57
CA GLY A 134 -22.82 -15.07 3.44
C GLY A 134 -22.28 -14.48 2.12
N LEU A 135 -21.61 -13.32 2.18
CA LEU A 135 -21.07 -12.68 0.98
C LEU A 135 -19.70 -13.25 0.57
N VAL A 136 -18.96 -13.88 1.47
CA VAL A 136 -17.65 -14.47 1.17
C VAL A 136 -17.84 -15.95 0.85
N LYS A 137 -17.64 -16.32 -0.41
CA LYS A 137 -17.87 -17.69 -0.94
C LYS A 137 -16.58 -18.51 -1.06
N LEU A 138 -15.44 -17.87 -1.25
CA LEU A 138 -14.11 -18.49 -1.41
C LEU A 138 -13.96 -19.49 -2.57
N GLY A 139 -14.97 -19.64 -3.42
CA GLY A 139 -14.91 -20.52 -4.60
C GLY A 139 -13.91 -20.03 -5.64
N HIS A 140 -13.83 -18.73 -5.84
CA HIS A 140 -12.92 -18.09 -6.79
C HIS A 140 -12.42 -16.76 -6.20
N LEU A 141 -11.13 -16.64 -5.99
CA LEU A 141 -10.48 -15.39 -5.60
C LEU A 141 -9.69 -14.79 -6.77
N SER A 142 -9.63 -13.47 -6.85
CA SER A 142 -8.79 -12.75 -7.81
C SER A 142 -7.80 -11.86 -7.07
N LEU A 143 -6.51 -12.08 -7.35
CA LEU A 143 -5.42 -11.20 -6.85
C LEU A 143 -5.10 -10.16 -7.91
N ASP A 144 -5.07 -8.90 -7.52
CA ASP A 144 -4.68 -7.80 -8.41
C ASP A 144 -4.07 -6.64 -7.61
N GLY A 145 -3.23 -5.86 -8.30
CA GLY A 145 -2.52 -4.74 -7.74
C GLY A 145 -2.78 -3.42 -8.46
N THR A 146 -2.64 -2.32 -7.75
CA THR A 146 -2.75 -1.00 -8.35
C THR A 146 -1.78 -0.01 -7.72
N LYS A 147 -1.26 0.90 -8.52
CA LYS A 147 -0.43 2.00 -8.03
C LYS A 147 -1.33 3.15 -7.57
N ILE A 148 -1.17 3.55 -6.31
CA ILE A 148 -1.86 4.69 -5.70
C ILE A 148 -0.82 5.75 -5.36
N LEU A 149 -1.10 7.00 -5.74
CA LEU A 149 -0.16 8.11 -5.57
C LEU A 149 0.16 8.33 -4.09
N ALA A 150 1.43 8.56 -3.79
CA ALA A 150 1.88 9.00 -2.48
C ALA A 150 1.53 10.48 -2.25
N ASN A 151 1.48 10.89 -0.99
CA ASN A 151 1.35 12.31 -0.61
C ASN A 151 2.71 13.02 -0.72
N ALA A 152 3.33 12.90 -1.88
CA ALA A 152 4.63 13.47 -2.19
C ALA A 152 4.74 13.80 -3.69
N SER A 153 5.57 14.78 -4.01
CA SER A 153 5.90 15.10 -5.40
C SER A 153 7.09 14.27 -5.87
N LYS A 154 7.08 13.81 -7.11
CA LYS A 154 8.25 13.16 -7.74
C LYS A 154 9.46 14.09 -7.81
N HIS A 155 9.24 15.41 -7.84
CA HIS A 155 10.32 16.42 -7.84
C HIS A 155 11.00 16.58 -6.47
N ALA A 156 10.42 16.04 -5.42
CA ALA A 156 11.04 15.95 -4.10
C ALA A 156 11.93 14.70 -3.95
N ALA A 157 12.05 13.86 -4.98
CA ALA A 157 12.99 12.75 -5.01
C ALA A 157 14.34 13.19 -5.58
N MET A 158 15.43 12.68 -4.99
CA MET A 158 16.79 12.93 -5.43
C MET A 158 17.56 11.62 -5.56
N SER A 159 18.39 11.50 -6.63
CA SER A 159 19.26 10.36 -6.80
C SER A 159 20.50 10.45 -5.91
N TYR A 160 21.09 9.31 -5.58
CA TYR A 160 22.30 9.22 -4.74
C TYR A 160 23.47 10.02 -5.31
N GLU A 161 23.70 9.92 -6.61
CA GLU A 161 24.74 10.71 -7.31
C GLU A 161 24.51 12.21 -7.13
N ARG A 162 23.27 12.68 -7.32
CA ARG A 162 22.92 14.09 -7.13
C ARG A 162 23.04 14.51 -5.66
N MET A 163 22.70 13.62 -4.70
CA MET A 163 22.89 13.89 -3.28
C MET A 163 24.34 14.16 -2.95
N LYS A 164 25.27 13.33 -3.48
CA LYS A 164 26.72 13.55 -3.29
C LYS A 164 27.19 14.85 -3.89
N ALA A 165 26.76 15.17 -5.12
CA ALA A 165 27.13 16.42 -5.78
C ALA A 165 26.57 17.65 -5.08
N ASP A 166 25.29 17.63 -4.68
CA ASP A 166 24.65 18.73 -3.97
C ASP A 166 25.23 18.91 -2.55
N GLU A 167 25.62 17.86 -1.86
CA GLU A 167 26.29 17.90 -0.55
C GLU A 167 27.57 18.72 -0.63
N VAL A 168 28.47 18.38 -1.56
CA VAL A 168 29.73 19.11 -1.78
C VAL A 168 29.47 20.56 -2.17
N ARG A 169 28.55 20.80 -3.08
CA ARG A 169 28.21 22.16 -3.55
C ARG A 169 27.69 23.02 -2.40
N ILE A 170 26.76 22.52 -1.60
CA ILE A 170 26.18 23.27 -0.49
C ILE A 170 27.21 23.53 0.62
N GLN A 171 28.07 22.55 0.92
CA GLN A 171 29.18 22.73 1.85
C GLN A 171 30.12 23.87 1.40
N ASN A 172 30.48 23.91 0.11
CA ASN A 172 31.30 24.98 -0.46
C ASN A 172 30.58 26.36 -0.39
N GLU A 173 29.26 26.39 -0.66
CA GLU A 173 28.45 27.59 -0.54
C GLU A 173 28.39 28.11 0.90
N ILE A 174 28.24 27.22 1.89
CA ILE A 174 28.26 27.56 3.33
C ILE A 174 29.63 28.13 3.70
N GLN A 175 30.71 27.47 3.33
CA GLN A 175 32.08 27.95 3.57
C GLN A 175 32.31 29.35 2.99
N ALA A 176 31.90 29.56 1.72
CA ALA A 176 32.02 30.86 1.06
C ALA A 176 31.19 31.97 1.74
N LEU A 177 30.05 31.63 2.31
CA LEU A 177 29.22 32.59 3.09
C LEU A 177 29.88 32.94 4.42
N LEU A 178 30.42 31.97 5.15
CA LEU A 178 31.13 32.19 6.40
C LEU A 178 32.41 33.01 6.20
N GLU A 179 33.14 32.73 5.11
CA GLU A 179 34.35 33.51 4.75
C GLU A 179 34.00 34.97 4.45
N ARG A 180 32.91 35.25 3.72
CA ARG A 180 32.44 36.61 3.45
C ARG A 180 31.96 37.32 4.72
N ALA A 181 31.26 36.60 5.60
CA ALA A 181 30.85 37.17 6.90
C ALA A 181 32.09 37.56 7.70
N LYS A 182 33.06 36.64 7.83
CA LYS A 182 34.33 36.96 8.53
C LYS A 182 35.08 38.13 7.92
N GLN A 183 35.17 38.25 6.60
CA GLN A 183 35.78 39.39 5.93
C GLN A 183 35.02 40.70 6.20
N ALA A 184 33.68 40.65 6.29
CA ALA A 184 32.87 41.81 6.66
C ALA A 184 33.12 42.23 8.11
N ASP A 185 33.15 41.26 9.05
CA ASP A 185 33.44 41.51 10.46
C ASP A 185 34.87 42.07 10.65
N ASP A 186 35.87 41.51 9.94
CA ASP A 186 37.27 42.00 9.96
C ASP A 186 37.37 43.45 9.45
N VAL A 187 36.55 43.88 8.48
CA VAL A 187 36.51 45.26 7.96
C VAL A 187 35.76 46.17 8.92
N GLU A 188 34.67 45.71 9.54
CA GLU A 188 33.93 46.50 10.57
C GLU A 188 34.72 46.68 11.84
N ASP A 189 35.42 45.64 12.32
CA ASP A 189 36.33 45.73 13.47
C ASP A 189 37.49 46.71 13.23
N ALA A 190 38.01 46.76 11.99
CA ALA A 190 39.04 47.72 11.61
C ALA A 190 38.54 49.18 11.58
N GLN A 191 37.24 49.40 11.39
CA GLN A 191 36.62 50.74 11.31
C GLN A 191 35.98 51.21 12.63
N LEU A 192 35.42 50.30 13.45
CA LEU A 192 34.60 50.65 14.62
C LEU A 192 35.16 50.14 15.94
N GLY A 193 36.21 49.32 15.96
CA GLY A 193 36.79 48.70 17.15
C GLY A 193 36.05 47.42 17.59
N PRO A 194 36.77 46.46 18.24
CA PRO A 194 36.20 45.15 18.58
C PRO A 194 35.14 45.27 19.68
N GLY A 195 33.95 44.68 19.44
CA GLY A 195 32.98 44.40 20.51
C GLY A 195 31.52 44.81 20.30
N GLN A 196 31.04 45.01 19.08
CA GLN A 196 29.59 45.07 18.82
C GLN A 196 29.15 43.87 17.98
N ASP A 197 29.00 42.73 18.64
CA ASP A 197 28.45 41.53 18.06
C ASP A 197 26.94 41.65 17.81
N VAL A 198 26.55 41.92 16.59
CA VAL A 198 25.22 41.54 16.07
C VAL A 198 25.43 40.65 14.84
N VAL A 199 25.90 39.43 15.06
CA VAL A 199 25.90 38.44 14.00
C VAL A 199 24.50 37.81 13.97
N ASP A 200 23.59 38.45 13.25
CA ASP A 200 22.38 37.80 12.77
C ASP A 200 22.82 36.86 11.64
N VAL A 201 22.96 35.56 11.98
CA VAL A 201 23.31 34.55 11.02
C VAL A 201 22.27 34.62 9.89
N PRO A 202 22.68 34.94 8.64
CA PRO A 202 21.72 35.23 7.60
C PRO A 202 20.74 34.04 7.46
N ALA A 203 19.43 34.33 7.39
CA ALA A 203 18.37 33.30 7.21
C ALA A 203 18.67 32.35 6.05
N GLU A 204 19.51 32.76 5.12
CA GLU A 204 20.00 32.01 4.00
C GLU A 204 21.00 30.90 4.39
N LEU A 205 21.88 31.17 5.39
CA LEU A 205 22.78 30.14 5.93
C LEU A 205 21.98 29.05 6.63
N GLN A 206 21.00 29.39 7.46
CA GLN A 206 20.11 28.41 8.11
C GLN A 206 19.32 27.56 7.11
N ARG A 207 18.89 28.15 6.00
CA ARG A 207 18.22 27.41 4.91
C ARG A 207 19.15 26.40 4.25
N ARG A 208 20.42 26.78 3.99
CA ARG A 208 21.43 25.89 3.38
C ARG A 208 21.82 24.76 4.34
N GLU A 209 22.05 25.05 5.59
CA GLU A 209 22.35 24.06 6.63
C GLU A 209 21.21 23.07 6.81
N SER A 210 19.96 23.55 6.88
CA SER A 210 18.76 22.70 6.96
C SER A 210 18.61 21.81 5.72
N ARG A 211 18.93 22.32 4.53
CA ARG A 211 18.91 21.55 3.29
C ARG A 211 20.01 20.51 3.26
N LEU A 212 21.22 20.86 3.68
CA LEU A 212 22.37 19.97 3.79
C LEU A 212 22.06 18.80 4.74
N ALA A 213 21.54 19.10 5.92
CA ALA A 213 21.15 18.08 6.91
C ALA A 213 20.14 17.08 6.35
N LYS A 214 19.12 17.54 5.61
CA LYS A 214 18.14 16.67 4.95
C LYS A 214 18.76 15.78 3.87
N ILE A 215 19.70 16.32 3.09
CA ILE A 215 20.40 15.54 2.07
C ILE A 215 21.28 14.48 2.73
N GLN A 216 22.02 14.82 3.78
CA GLN A 216 22.86 13.89 4.53
C GLN A 216 22.05 12.79 5.23
N GLU A 217 20.89 13.13 5.78
CA GLU A 217 19.97 12.15 6.37
C GLU A 217 19.46 11.17 5.30
N ALA A 218 18.98 11.67 4.17
CA ALA A 218 18.48 10.85 3.07
C ALA A 218 19.58 9.98 2.45
N LYS A 219 20.80 10.50 2.33
CA LYS A 219 21.98 9.78 1.84
C LYS A 219 22.36 8.64 2.79
N ARG A 220 22.51 8.92 4.08
CA ARG A 220 22.78 7.90 5.10
C ARG A 220 21.71 6.80 5.14
N ALA A 221 20.46 7.17 5.00
CA ALA A 221 19.37 6.21 4.94
C ALA A 221 19.43 5.31 3.69
N LEU A 222 19.78 5.86 2.50
CA LEU A 222 20.01 5.07 1.30
C LEU A 222 21.21 4.12 1.44
N GLU A 223 22.31 4.60 2.02
CA GLU A 223 23.51 3.79 2.29
C GLU A 223 23.17 2.63 3.24
N GLY A 224 22.46 2.89 4.33
CA GLY A 224 22.00 1.85 5.25
C GLY A 224 21.04 0.85 4.59
N ASP A 225 20.12 1.29 3.72
CA ASP A 225 19.22 0.40 2.96
C ASP A 225 20.03 -0.48 1.98
N ALA A 226 21.04 0.07 1.30
CA ALA A 226 21.90 -0.66 0.37
C ALA A 226 22.81 -1.68 1.10
N HIS A 227 23.38 -1.29 2.24
CA HIS A 227 24.17 -2.19 3.08
C HIS A 227 23.35 -3.40 3.52
N ARG A 228 22.13 -3.20 4.04
CA ARG A 228 21.23 -4.29 4.43
C ARG A 228 20.88 -5.21 3.26
N HIS A 229 20.58 -4.62 2.11
CA HIS A 229 20.30 -5.43 0.91
C HIS A 229 21.51 -6.28 0.53
N ARG A 230 22.69 -5.68 0.47
CA ARG A 230 23.93 -6.42 0.16
C ARG A 230 24.28 -7.49 1.18
N ALA A 231 24.08 -7.19 2.46
CA ALA A 231 24.28 -8.16 3.52
C ALA A 231 23.31 -9.35 3.40
N ALA A 232 22.03 -9.10 3.06
CA ALA A 232 21.05 -10.15 2.83
C ALA A 232 21.44 -11.05 1.65
N GLU A 233 21.86 -10.47 0.50
CA GLU A 233 22.37 -11.23 -0.64
C GLU A 233 23.59 -12.10 -0.26
N LEU A 234 24.53 -11.56 0.51
CA LEU A 234 25.70 -12.28 0.95
C LEU A 234 25.34 -13.45 1.89
N ARG A 235 24.36 -13.25 2.79
CA ARG A 235 23.84 -14.31 3.67
C ARG A 235 23.13 -15.41 2.87
N GLU A 236 22.37 -15.06 1.84
CA GLU A 236 21.73 -16.04 0.96
C GLU A 236 22.76 -16.86 0.16
N MET A 237 23.77 -16.19 -0.42
CA MET A 237 24.90 -16.89 -1.06
C MET A 237 25.65 -17.81 -0.10
N ALA A 238 25.85 -17.37 1.15
CA ALA A 238 26.48 -18.20 2.18
C ALA A 238 25.66 -19.45 2.49
N ASN A 239 24.33 -19.33 2.56
CA ASN A 239 23.44 -20.48 2.77
C ASN A 239 23.51 -21.47 1.61
N THR A 240 23.53 -21.01 0.36
CA THR A 240 23.71 -21.85 -0.84
C THR A 240 25.06 -22.59 -0.80
N HIS A 241 26.11 -21.93 -0.34
CA HIS A 241 27.41 -22.59 -0.15
C HIS A 241 27.41 -23.61 0.99
N ASP A 242 26.66 -23.36 2.06
CA ASP A 242 26.51 -24.36 3.13
C ASP A 242 25.76 -25.60 2.68
N GLU A 243 24.69 -25.42 1.87
CA GLU A 243 23.99 -26.55 1.23
C GLU A 243 24.96 -27.37 0.35
N THR A 244 25.80 -26.68 -0.45
CA THR A 244 26.82 -27.31 -1.27
C THR A 244 27.86 -28.04 -0.38
N ALA A 245 28.23 -27.46 0.77
CA ALA A 245 29.17 -28.06 1.72
C ALA A 245 28.60 -29.26 2.48
N ALA A 246 27.27 -29.36 2.58
CA ALA A 246 26.56 -30.46 3.20
C ALA A 246 26.32 -31.65 2.23
N ASP A 247 26.41 -31.45 0.92
CA ASP A 247 26.20 -32.54 -0.08
C ASP A 247 27.38 -33.51 -0.05
N GLU A 248 27.13 -34.67 0.57
CA GLU A 248 28.17 -35.75 0.73
C GLU A 248 28.59 -36.36 -0.61
N ARG A 249 27.85 -36.17 -1.68
CA ARG A 249 28.18 -36.67 -3.03
C ARG A 249 29.33 -35.87 -3.67
N LEU A 250 29.63 -34.68 -3.15
CA LEU A 250 30.70 -33.83 -3.66
C LEU A 250 32.04 -34.17 -3.06
N PRO A 251 33.16 -34.00 -3.80
CA PRO A 251 34.52 -34.19 -3.29
C PRO A 251 34.81 -33.34 -2.07
N ALA A 252 35.54 -33.90 -1.10
CA ALA A 252 35.90 -33.24 0.16
C ALA A 252 36.55 -31.85 -0.04
N ARG A 253 37.34 -31.67 -1.11
CA ARG A 253 37.97 -30.38 -1.46
C ARG A 253 36.91 -29.33 -1.82
N GLN A 254 35.89 -29.68 -2.61
CA GLN A 254 34.81 -28.76 -2.99
C GLN A 254 33.97 -28.37 -1.78
N ARG A 255 33.64 -29.33 -0.90
CA ARG A 255 32.91 -29.07 0.34
C ARG A 255 33.69 -28.12 1.27
N LYS A 256 35.05 -28.30 1.39
CA LYS A 256 35.91 -27.41 2.18
C LYS A 256 35.94 -25.99 1.60
N THR A 257 36.02 -25.84 0.26
CA THR A 257 36.01 -24.55 -0.41
C THR A 257 34.67 -23.84 -0.18
N ALA A 258 33.54 -24.56 -0.32
CA ALA A 258 32.21 -24.03 -0.07
C ALA A 258 32.07 -23.52 1.38
N ARG A 259 32.52 -24.25 2.40
CA ARG A 259 32.52 -23.79 3.80
C ARG A 259 33.32 -22.50 4.00
N THR A 260 34.47 -22.39 3.35
CA THR A 260 35.32 -21.19 3.46
C THR A 260 34.58 -19.98 2.80
N LEU A 261 33.98 -20.16 1.63
CA LEU A 261 33.23 -19.13 0.95
C LEU A 261 32.00 -18.68 1.78
N ALA A 262 31.25 -19.64 2.34
CA ALA A 262 30.11 -19.33 3.22
C ALA A 262 30.53 -18.47 4.41
N ARG A 263 31.64 -18.83 5.08
CA ARG A 263 32.16 -18.04 6.20
C ARG A 263 32.56 -16.64 5.79
N THR A 264 33.36 -16.50 4.73
CA THR A 264 33.80 -15.18 4.25
C THR A 264 32.63 -14.29 3.83
N GLN A 265 31.56 -14.86 3.25
CA GLN A 265 30.37 -14.09 2.89
C GLN A 265 29.59 -13.61 4.10
N ARG A 266 29.48 -14.43 5.16
CA ARG A 266 28.85 -14.01 6.42
C ARG A 266 29.66 -12.91 7.11
N GLU A 267 30.97 -13.05 7.20
CA GLU A 267 31.85 -12.02 7.77
C GLU A 267 31.64 -10.67 7.06
N LYS A 268 31.61 -10.65 5.72
CA LYS A 268 31.33 -9.43 4.94
C LYS A 268 29.90 -8.92 5.14
N ALA A 269 28.93 -9.80 5.29
CA ALA A 269 27.54 -9.40 5.55
C ALA A 269 27.42 -8.72 6.92
N ASP A 270 28.09 -9.26 7.94
CA ASP A 270 28.06 -8.73 9.29
C ASP A 270 28.87 -7.42 9.45
N GLU A 271 29.88 -7.18 8.59
CA GLU A 271 30.52 -5.86 8.46
C GLU A 271 29.58 -4.79 7.92
N LEU A 272 28.74 -5.15 6.93
CA LEU A 272 27.79 -4.22 6.29
C LEU A 272 26.53 -3.97 7.16
N ASP A 273 26.06 -4.99 7.83
CA ASP A 273 24.82 -4.97 8.62
C ASP A 273 24.98 -5.86 9.87
N PRO A 274 25.56 -5.30 10.96
CA PRO A 274 25.77 -6.02 12.21
C PRO A 274 24.46 -6.56 12.80
N PRO A 275 24.43 -7.78 13.34
CA PRO A 275 23.22 -8.39 13.92
C PRO A 275 22.64 -7.60 15.10
N ASP A 276 23.47 -6.84 15.83
CA ASP A 276 23.08 -6.02 16.97
C ASP A 276 22.83 -4.54 16.61
N GLY A 277 22.72 -4.22 15.33
CA GLY A 277 22.45 -2.87 14.84
C GLY A 277 21.08 -2.33 15.31
N PRO A 278 20.92 -1.01 15.48
CA PRO A 278 19.66 -0.44 15.92
C PRO A 278 18.54 -0.78 14.93
N PRO A 279 17.35 -1.19 15.41
CA PRO A 279 16.20 -1.45 14.54
C PRO A 279 15.89 -0.21 13.74
N THR A 280 15.97 -0.30 12.43
CA THR A 280 15.73 0.84 11.55
C THR A 280 14.27 1.22 11.48
N ALA A 281 13.99 2.52 11.59
CA ALA A 281 12.69 3.15 11.41
C ALA A 281 12.21 3.06 9.94
N GLY A 282 12.04 1.87 9.42
CA GLY A 282 11.66 1.56 8.05
C GLY A 282 11.25 0.11 7.92
N GLY A 283 11.12 -0.58 9.05
CA GLY A 283 10.63 -1.96 9.07
C GLY A 283 9.26 -2.01 8.39
N SER A 284 9.11 -2.99 7.49
CA SER A 284 7.83 -3.34 6.88
C SER A 284 6.73 -3.27 7.95
N ALA A 285 5.71 -2.45 7.72
CA ALA A 285 4.55 -2.39 8.60
C ALA A 285 3.88 -3.75 8.76
N ASP A 286 4.25 -4.69 7.90
CA ASP A 286 3.76 -6.06 7.84
C ASP A 286 4.94 -7.02 7.64
N ALA A 287 5.38 -7.66 8.71
CA ALA A 287 6.39 -8.71 8.65
C ALA A 287 5.99 -9.76 7.60
N GLY A 288 6.90 -10.06 6.66
CA GLY A 288 6.68 -11.05 5.61
C GLY A 288 6.23 -10.52 4.25
N LEU A 289 5.94 -9.20 4.11
CA LEU A 289 5.66 -8.61 2.80
C LEU A 289 6.96 -8.16 2.11
N PRO A 290 7.05 -8.32 0.77
CA PRO A 290 8.16 -7.79 -0.01
C PRO A 290 8.26 -6.28 0.13
N ALA A 291 9.45 -5.77 0.38
CA ALA A 291 9.76 -4.36 0.47
C ALA A 291 10.79 -3.98 -0.60
N HIS A 292 10.77 -2.72 -1.02
CA HIS A 292 11.75 -2.21 -1.96
C HIS A 292 13.17 -2.36 -1.38
N GLN A 293 14.00 -3.03 -2.14
CA GLN A 293 15.42 -3.17 -1.85
C GLN A 293 16.20 -2.12 -2.64
N THR A 294 17.00 -1.32 -1.95
CA THR A 294 17.88 -0.34 -2.63
C THR A 294 19.01 -1.09 -3.33
N PRO A 295 19.14 -0.99 -4.67
CA PRO A 295 20.20 -1.69 -5.38
C PRO A 295 21.58 -1.28 -4.87
N ALA A 296 22.42 -2.26 -4.52
CA ALA A 296 23.75 -2.06 -3.97
C ALA A 296 24.83 -2.48 -4.96
N LEU A 297 25.97 -1.81 -4.89
CA LEU A 297 27.22 -2.23 -5.55
C LEU A 297 27.93 -3.32 -4.74
N ALA A 298 29.01 -3.87 -5.27
CA ALA A 298 29.78 -4.93 -4.61
C ALA A 298 30.35 -4.52 -3.23
N ASP A 299 30.62 -3.23 -3.04
CA ASP A 299 31.10 -2.61 -1.82
C ASP A 299 29.98 -2.26 -0.82
N GLY A 300 28.71 -2.54 -1.17
CA GLY A 300 27.54 -2.21 -0.36
C GLY A 300 26.99 -0.80 -0.59
N SER A 301 27.67 0.08 -1.34
CA SER A 301 27.16 1.43 -1.61
C SER A 301 25.94 1.40 -2.53
N PRO A 302 25.01 2.39 -2.42
CA PRO A 302 23.88 2.51 -3.33
C PRO A 302 24.34 2.76 -4.77
N THR A 303 23.58 2.27 -5.75
CA THR A 303 23.81 2.64 -7.14
C THR A 303 23.55 4.14 -7.36
N ALA A 304 24.22 4.75 -8.33
CA ALA A 304 24.09 6.19 -8.66
C ALA A 304 22.63 6.64 -8.88
N LYS A 305 21.79 5.72 -9.41
CA LYS A 305 20.38 5.98 -9.73
C LYS A 305 19.42 5.71 -8.57
N SER A 306 19.88 5.13 -7.46
CA SER A 306 19.05 4.91 -6.26
C SER A 306 18.49 6.26 -5.77
N GLN A 307 17.19 6.31 -5.49
CA GLN A 307 16.49 7.56 -5.18
C GLN A 307 15.74 7.49 -3.86
N ARG A 308 15.65 8.65 -3.17
CA ARG A 308 14.81 8.81 -1.98
C ARG A 308 14.02 10.11 -2.08
N ASN A 309 12.76 10.06 -1.66
CA ASN A 309 11.90 11.25 -1.61
C ASN A 309 12.03 11.92 -0.25
N PHE A 310 12.25 13.23 -0.22
CA PHE A 310 12.40 13.99 1.04
C PHE A 310 11.08 14.21 1.77
N THR A 311 9.95 14.15 1.06
CA THR A 311 8.62 14.39 1.63
C THR A 311 8.01 13.11 2.20
N ASP A 312 8.19 11.99 1.49
CA ASP A 312 7.73 10.66 1.87
C ASP A 312 8.82 9.63 1.53
N PRO A 313 9.76 9.39 2.47
CA PRO A 313 10.93 8.55 2.25
C PRO A 313 10.64 7.09 1.90
N ASP A 314 9.46 6.57 2.27
CA ASP A 314 9.06 5.19 2.00
C ASP A 314 8.42 5.03 0.62
N SER A 315 7.91 6.11 0.03
CA SER A 315 7.33 6.06 -1.32
C SER A 315 8.40 5.87 -2.39
N ARG A 316 8.02 5.30 -3.53
CA ARG A 316 8.94 5.03 -4.65
C ARG A 316 8.38 5.55 -5.97
N ILE A 317 9.28 5.82 -6.92
CA ILE A 317 8.88 6.11 -8.29
C ILE A 317 8.44 4.80 -8.95
N MET A 318 7.21 4.79 -9.44
CA MET A 318 6.58 3.66 -10.10
C MET A 318 5.97 4.12 -11.43
N VAL A 319 5.76 3.18 -12.35
CA VAL A 319 5.03 3.45 -13.60
C VAL A 319 3.54 3.22 -13.36
N ALA A 320 2.72 4.24 -13.58
CA ALA A 320 1.27 4.15 -13.58
C ALA A 320 0.71 4.85 -14.82
N HIS A 321 -0.11 4.15 -15.59
CA HIS A 321 -0.69 4.67 -16.85
C HIS A 321 0.35 5.23 -17.84
N GLY A 322 1.56 4.64 -17.89
CA GLY A 322 2.65 5.08 -18.75
C GLY A 322 3.48 6.25 -18.23
N GLU A 323 3.14 6.80 -17.08
CA GLU A 323 3.87 7.90 -16.43
C GLU A 323 4.63 7.44 -15.19
N TYR A 324 5.77 8.10 -14.94
CA TYR A 324 6.51 7.94 -13.69
C TYR A 324 5.89 8.80 -12.59
N VAL A 325 5.43 8.15 -11.53
CA VAL A 325 4.76 8.80 -10.40
C VAL A 325 5.35 8.34 -9.07
N GLN A 326 5.30 9.20 -8.07
CA GLN A 326 5.60 8.82 -6.69
C GLN A 326 4.38 8.09 -6.13
N ALA A 327 4.55 6.81 -5.77
CA ALA A 327 3.42 5.94 -5.45
C ALA A 327 3.79 4.82 -4.47
N TYR A 328 2.75 4.11 -4.05
CA TYR A 328 2.79 2.81 -3.38
C TYR A 328 2.06 1.78 -4.22
N ASN A 329 2.42 0.52 -4.05
CA ASN A 329 1.78 -0.62 -4.68
C ASN A 329 0.74 -1.22 -3.72
N ALA A 330 -0.53 -1.01 -4.01
CA ALA A 330 -1.65 -1.50 -3.23
C ALA A 330 -2.20 -2.78 -3.87
N GLN A 331 -2.27 -3.86 -3.07
CA GLN A 331 -2.70 -5.19 -3.49
C GLN A 331 -4.01 -5.55 -2.82
N VAL A 332 -4.88 -6.27 -3.52
CA VAL A 332 -6.12 -6.82 -2.98
C VAL A 332 -6.36 -8.24 -3.47
N LEU A 333 -6.84 -9.09 -2.57
CA LEU A 333 -7.40 -10.40 -2.89
C LEU A 333 -8.93 -10.29 -2.75
N VAL A 334 -9.66 -10.59 -3.83
CA VAL A 334 -11.08 -10.27 -3.97
C VAL A 334 -11.90 -11.52 -4.20
N ASP A 335 -13.01 -11.68 -3.47
CA ASP A 335 -14.00 -12.75 -3.69
C ASP A 335 -14.75 -12.55 -5.01
N GLY A 336 -14.85 -13.62 -5.79
CA GLY A 336 -15.35 -13.61 -7.16
C GLY A 336 -16.85 -13.38 -7.33
N ASP A 337 -17.63 -13.63 -6.29
CA ASP A 337 -19.09 -13.55 -6.38
C ASP A 337 -19.62 -12.22 -5.86
N SER A 338 -19.02 -11.72 -4.78
CA SER A 338 -19.49 -10.52 -4.08
C SER A 338 -18.62 -9.28 -4.30
N GLN A 339 -17.39 -9.47 -4.81
CA GLN A 339 -16.35 -8.43 -4.86
C GLN A 339 -15.97 -7.90 -3.46
N VAL A 340 -16.12 -8.71 -2.41
CA VAL A 340 -15.57 -8.42 -1.09
C VAL A 340 -14.05 -8.61 -1.12
N ILE A 341 -13.32 -7.64 -0.60
CA ILE A 341 -11.86 -7.74 -0.44
C ILE A 341 -11.59 -8.60 0.79
N VAL A 342 -10.97 -9.76 0.60
CA VAL A 342 -10.67 -10.70 1.70
C VAL A 342 -9.28 -10.48 2.29
N GLU A 343 -8.34 -9.93 1.51
CA GLU A 343 -7.02 -9.48 1.96
C GLU A 343 -6.64 -8.19 1.25
N ALA A 344 -5.95 -7.29 1.98
CA ALA A 344 -5.49 -6.01 1.47
C ALA A 344 -4.12 -5.66 2.06
N VAL A 345 -3.14 -5.40 1.21
CA VAL A 345 -1.79 -5.01 1.62
C VAL A 345 -1.26 -3.85 0.78
N VAL A 346 -0.27 -3.14 1.32
CA VAL A 346 0.45 -2.07 0.61
C VAL A 346 1.95 -2.27 0.78
N SER A 347 2.68 -2.01 -0.29
CA SER A 347 4.13 -2.01 -0.28
C SER A 347 4.71 -0.87 -1.11
N ASN A 348 5.98 -0.63 -0.94
CA ASN A 348 6.76 0.30 -1.73
C ASN A 348 7.57 -0.38 -2.85
N GLN A 349 7.37 -1.67 -3.08
CA GLN A 349 7.99 -2.41 -4.18
C GLN A 349 7.10 -2.37 -5.43
N ALA A 350 7.65 -2.02 -6.58
CA ALA A 350 6.88 -1.84 -7.81
C ALA A 350 6.43 -3.15 -8.50
N PRO A 351 7.26 -4.22 -8.63
CA PRO A 351 6.85 -5.50 -9.21
C PRO A 351 5.81 -6.23 -8.37
N ASP A 352 4.91 -6.95 -9.02
CA ASP A 352 3.80 -7.65 -8.35
C ASP A 352 4.11 -9.13 -8.08
N VAL A 353 5.14 -9.70 -8.71
CA VAL A 353 5.43 -11.14 -8.73
C VAL A 353 5.62 -11.76 -7.33
N GLU A 354 6.20 -11.01 -6.41
CA GLU A 354 6.51 -11.51 -5.06
C GLU A 354 5.34 -11.45 -4.08
N TYR A 355 4.21 -10.80 -4.48
CA TYR A 355 3.07 -10.61 -3.57
C TYR A 355 2.10 -11.77 -3.54
N LEU A 356 2.09 -12.66 -4.54
CA LEU A 356 1.11 -13.73 -4.62
C LEU A 356 1.15 -14.61 -3.36
N VAL A 357 2.32 -15.14 -3.03
CA VAL A 357 2.47 -16.05 -1.89
C VAL A 357 2.10 -15.37 -0.57
N PRO A 358 2.72 -14.25 -0.16
CA PRO A 358 2.45 -13.66 1.14
C PRO A 358 1.00 -13.15 1.28
N VAL A 359 0.39 -12.62 0.23
CA VAL A 359 -1.01 -12.13 0.29
C VAL A 359 -1.98 -13.29 0.46
N VAL A 360 -1.81 -14.37 -0.33
CA VAL A 360 -2.70 -15.53 -0.24
C VAL A 360 -2.49 -16.30 1.07
N GLN A 361 -1.24 -16.43 1.52
CA GLN A 361 -0.92 -17.07 2.78
C GLN A 361 -1.58 -16.36 3.97
N ARG A 362 -1.52 -15.04 4.04
CA ARG A 362 -2.20 -14.24 5.09
C ARG A 362 -3.72 -14.44 5.10
N ALA A 363 -4.34 -14.55 3.92
CA ALA A 363 -5.76 -14.90 3.84
C ALA A 363 -6.02 -16.32 4.37
N MET A 364 -5.16 -17.28 4.01
CA MET A 364 -5.28 -18.67 4.48
C MET A 364 -5.11 -18.79 6.00
N GLU A 365 -4.18 -18.05 6.61
CA GLU A 365 -3.98 -18.00 8.07
C GLU A 365 -5.23 -17.52 8.83
N ARG A 366 -6.09 -16.75 8.16
CA ARG A 366 -7.40 -16.32 8.67
C ARG A 366 -8.55 -17.25 8.28
N GLY A 367 -8.24 -18.45 7.73
CA GLY A 367 -9.23 -19.42 7.29
C GLY A 367 -9.89 -19.11 5.94
N LEU A 368 -9.35 -18.15 5.17
CA LEU A 368 -9.89 -17.69 3.89
C LEU A 368 -9.13 -18.35 2.72
N LYS A 369 -9.32 -19.67 2.54
CA LYS A 369 -8.64 -20.45 1.49
C LYS A 369 -9.47 -20.48 0.22
N ALA A 370 -8.86 -20.09 -0.92
CA ALA A 370 -9.45 -20.21 -2.25
C ALA A 370 -9.41 -21.64 -2.78
N THR A 371 -10.44 -22.03 -3.52
CA THR A 371 -10.39 -23.23 -4.39
C THR A 371 -9.74 -22.86 -5.72
N THR A 372 -10.20 -21.79 -6.35
CA THR A 372 -9.69 -21.26 -7.62
C THR A 372 -9.15 -19.87 -7.44
N MET A 373 -8.05 -19.54 -8.10
CA MET A 373 -7.45 -18.20 -8.05
C MET A 373 -7.07 -17.69 -9.44
N THR A 374 -7.36 -16.42 -9.71
CA THR A 374 -6.87 -15.71 -10.90
C THR A 374 -5.95 -14.58 -10.52
N ALA A 375 -4.89 -14.36 -11.30
CA ALA A 375 -4.02 -13.21 -11.19
C ALA A 375 -3.51 -12.76 -12.57
N ASP A 376 -3.02 -11.52 -12.68
CA ASP A 376 -2.50 -11.03 -13.96
C ASP A 376 -1.08 -11.58 -14.26
N THR A 377 -0.53 -11.17 -15.41
CA THR A 377 0.83 -11.55 -15.84
C THR A 377 1.92 -11.07 -14.87
N GLY A 378 1.66 -10.01 -14.14
CA GLY A 378 2.60 -9.45 -13.16
C GLY A 378 2.97 -10.42 -12.03
N TYR A 379 2.11 -11.40 -11.75
CA TYR A 379 2.34 -12.42 -10.72
C TYR A 379 2.97 -13.71 -11.25
N MET A 380 3.26 -13.76 -12.56
CA MET A 380 3.72 -14.99 -13.18
C MET A 380 5.15 -15.35 -12.79
N SER A 381 5.33 -16.45 -12.06
CA SER A 381 6.61 -17.10 -11.81
C SER A 381 6.41 -18.61 -11.60
N THR A 382 7.43 -19.41 -11.89
CA THR A 382 7.40 -20.85 -11.60
C THR A 382 7.19 -21.10 -10.11
N LYS A 383 7.87 -20.33 -9.25
CA LYS A 383 7.73 -20.39 -7.80
C LYS A 383 6.28 -20.20 -7.34
N ASN A 384 5.57 -19.22 -7.90
CA ASN A 384 4.17 -18.96 -7.58
C ASN A 384 3.24 -20.08 -8.03
N LEU A 385 3.46 -20.63 -9.24
CA LEU A 385 2.68 -21.75 -9.75
C LEU A 385 2.85 -23.01 -8.89
N ASP A 386 4.11 -23.34 -8.57
CA ASP A 386 4.43 -24.50 -7.75
C ASP A 386 3.86 -24.36 -6.34
N TRP A 387 3.96 -23.14 -5.76
CA TRP A 387 3.38 -22.85 -4.46
C TRP A 387 1.85 -23.03 -4.46
N CYS A 388 1.15 -22.51 -5.47
CA CYS A 388 -0.29 -22.70 -5.59
C CYS A 388 -0.67 -24.18 -5.69
N GLN A 389 0.05 -24.95 -6.53
CA GLN A 389 -0.16 -26.37 -6.68
C GLN A 389 0.05 -27.13 -5.36
N ASN A 390 1.14 -26.85 -4.64
CA ASN A 390 1.47 -27.48 -3.37
C ASN A 390 0.45 -27.17 -2.27
N ASN A 391 -0.23 -26.02 -2.36
CA ASN A 391 -1.28 -25.61 -1.41
C ASN A 391 -2.70 -25.99 -1.88
N GLY A 392 -2.85 -26.72 -2.99
CA GLY A 392 -4.14 -27.17 -3.52
C GLY A 392 -5.01 -26.03 -4.05
N ILE A 393 -4.39 -24.98 -4.59
CA ILE A 393 -5.06 -23.83 -5.20
C ILE A 393 -4.99 -23.98 -6.73
N ASP A 394 -6.15 -24.02 -7.38
CA ASP A 394 -6.27 -24.09 -8.83
C ASP A 394 -6.07 -22.71 -9.46
N ALA A 395 -4.78 -22.34 -9.69
CA ALA A 395 -4.39 -21.03 -10.18
C ALA A 395 -4.54 -20.89 -11.70
N TYR A 396 -4.89 -19.67 -12.16
CA TYR A 396 -4.95 -19.24 -13.56
C TYR A 396 -4.22 -17.89 -13.68
N ILE A 397 -2.98 -17.91 -14.17
CA ILE A 397 -2.11 -16.73 -14.28
C ILE A 397 -1.63 -16.60 -15.73
N SER A 398 -1.86 -15.47 -16.37
CA SER A 398 -1.48 -15.27 -17.76
C SER A 398 0.04 -15.24 -17.95
N MET A 399 0.49 -15.78 -19.10
CA MET A 399 1.91 -15.86 -19.47
C MET A 399 2.40 -14.64 -20.27
N ALA A 400 1.49 -13.94 -20.93
CA ALA A 400 1.81 -12.80 -21.79
C ALA A 400 0.84 -11.64 -21.54
N ARG A 401 1.32 -10.40 -21.65
CA ARG A 401 0.45 -9.23 -21.67
C ARG A 401 -0.51 -9.33 -22.85
N GLN A 402 -1.79 -9.57 -22.60
CA GLN A 402 -2.82 -9.50 -23.64
C GLN A 402 -2.98 -8.03 -24.06
N ARG A 403 -2.69 -7.72 -25.31
CA ARG A 403 -3.18 -6.50 -25.95
C ARG A 403 -4.69 -6.68 -26.18
N HIS A 404 -5.45 -5.59 -26.04
CA HIS A 404 -6.93 -5.59 -26.07
C HIS A 404 -7.59 -6.14 -27.35
N SER A 405 -6.84 -6.61 -28.34
CA SER A 405 -7.33 -7.03 -29.67
C SER A 405 -6.80 -8.36 -30.21
N GLU A 406 -5.97 -9.11 -29.46
CA GLU A 406 -5.41 -10.35 -29.99
C GLU A 406 -5.95 -11.57 -29.24
N VAL A 407 -6.64 -12.43 -30.00
CA VAL A 407 -6.84 -13.85 -29.65
C VAL A 407 -5.43 -14.44 -29.44
N PRO A 408 -5.16 -15.18 -28.35
CA PRO A 408 -3.84 -15.77 -28.14
C PRO A 408 -3.48 -16.64 -29.33
N ALA A 409 -2.51 -16.22 -30.12
CA ALA A 409 -1.91 -17.10 -31.09
C ALA A 409 -1.28 -18.26 -30.32
N ALA A 410 -1.77 -19.46 -30.53
CA ALA A 410 -1.08 -20.67 -30.13
C ALA A 410 0.36 -20.54 -30.64
N VAL A 411 1.34 -20.67 -29.75
CA VAL A 411 2.74 -20.83 -30.16
C VAL A 411 2.82 -22.21 -30.83
N VAL A 412 2.45 -22.24 -32.10
CA VAL A 412 2.72 -23.36 -32.97
C VAL A 412 4.20 -23.18 -33.37
N THR A 413 5.06 -23.93 -32.70
CA THR A 413 6.40 -24.19 -33.24
C THR A 413 6.20 -24.85 -34.59
N ARG A 414 6.37 -24.08 -35.67
CA ARG A 414 6.48 -24.62 -37.01
C ARG A 414 7.69 -25.56 -37.02
N ARG A 415 7.44 -26.86 -36.98
CA ARG A 415 8.39 -27.86 -37.47
C ARG A 415 8.11 -28.07 -38.96
N ASP A 416 9.18 -28.00 -39.74
CA ASP A 416 9.15 -28.39 -41.13
C ASP A 416 8.64 -29.82 -41.30
N PRO A 417 7.75 -30.09 -42.28
CA PRO A 417 7.17 -31.42 -42.47
C PRO A 417 8.08 -32.43 -43.21
N LEU A 418 9.36 -32.14 -43.42
CA LEU A 418 10.26 -32.98 -44.21
C LEU A 418 11.47 -33.46 -43.41
N ALA A 419 11.27 -34.27 -42.38
CA ALA A 419 12.32 -35.15 -41.88
C ALA A 419 11.65 -36.39 -41.29
N VAL A 420 11.23 -37.28 -42.19
CA VAL A 420 10.96 -38.66 -41.84
C VAL A 420 12.24 -39.45 -42.04
N ALA A 421 12.87 -39.89 -40.96
CA ALA A 421 13.78 -41.01 -40.93
C ALA A 421 13.78 -41.63 -39.54
N GLU A 422 13.27 -42.82 -39.51
CA GLU A 422 13.39 -43.90 -38.58
C GLU A 422 14.54 -43.85 -37.58
N SER A 423 14.24 -43.76 -36.29
CA SER A 423 14.96 -44.50 -35.25
C SER A 423 14.06 -44.69 -34.02
N SER A 424 13.80 -45.95 -33.73
CA SER A 424 13.10 -46.47 -32.57
C SER A 424 13.87 -46.18 -31.29
N SER A 425 13.33 -45.33 -30.52
CA SER A 425 13.36 -45.07 -29.08
C SER A 425 13.22 -43.55 -28.84
N GLU A 426 11.98 -43.08 -28.74
CA GLU A 426 11.75 -41.73 -28.23
C GLU A 426 12.29 -41.67 -26.79
N PRO A 427 13.22 -40.78 -26.50
CA PRO A 427 13.58 -40.53 -25.09
C PRO A 427 12.31 -40.05 -24.38
N GLU A 428 11.99 -40.67 -23.27
CA GLU A 428 10.89 -40.29 -22.40
C GLU A 428 10.91 -38.76 -22.20
N ARG A 429 9.92 -38.08 -22.77
CA ARG A 429 9.87 -36.61 -22.70
C ARG A 429 9.72 -36.25 -21.22
N PRO A 430 10.59 -35.38 -20.66
CA PRO A 430 10.49 -34.99 -19.24
C PRO A 430 9.08 -34.45 -18.98
N PRO A 431 8.53 -34.65 -17.78
CA PRO A 431 7.21 -34.17 -17.44
C PRO A 431 7.08 -32.67 -17.68
N PRO A 432 5.92 -32.18 -18.16
CA PRO A 432 5.76 -30.77 -18.50
C PRO A 432 5.99 -29.88 -17.29
N THR A 433 6.73 -28.80 -17.46
CA THR A 433 6.99 -27.79 -16.43
C THR A 433 5.68 -27.13 -15.97
N SER A 434 5.66 -26.53 -14.78
CA SER A 434 4.50 -25.80 -14.25
C SER A 434 4.05 -24.69 -15.20
N ARG A 435 5.01 -24.11 -15.93
CA ARG A 435 4.76 -23.10 -16.95
C ARG A 435 4.03 -23.68 -18.18
N GLU A 436 4.48 -24.80 -18.70
CA GLU A 436 3.85 -25.49 -19.83
C GLU A 436 2.44 -25.98 -19.48
N ARG A 437 2.26 -26.51 -18.27
CA ARG A 437 0.93 -26.88 -17.76
C ARG A 437 -0.02 -25.68 -17.72
N MET A 438 0.45 -24.49 -17.28
CA MET A 438 -0.36 -23.28 -17.24
C MET A 438 -0.73 -22.79 -18.65
N VAL A 439 0.21 -22.83 -19.62
CA VAL A 439 -0.09 -22.51 -21.03
C VAL A 439 -1.17 -23.42 -21.58
N ALA A 440 -1.03 -24.74 -21.42
CA ALA A 440 -2.02 -25.71 -21.87
C ALA A 440 -3.38 -25.47 -21.20
N LYS A 441 -3.40 -25.22 -19.90
CA LYS A 441 -4.60 -24.94 -19.13
C LYS A 441 -5.36 -23.69 -19.64
N LEU A 442 -4.64 -22.59 -19.88
CA LEU A 442 -5.23 -21.35 -20.40
C LEU A 442 -5.65 -21.46 -21.88
N ALA A 443 -5.11 -22.43 -22.64
CA ALA A 443 -5.50 -22.67 -24.03
C ALA A 443 -6.88 -23.37 -24.13
N THR A 444 -7.36 -23.99 -23.05
CA THR A 444 -8.69 -24.63 -23.04
C THR A 444 -9.81 -23.58 -23.03
N PRO A 445 -11.00 -23.88 -23.60
CA PRO A 445 -12.15 -22.98 -23.54
C PRO A 445 -12.55 -22.62 -22.09
N GLU A 446 -12.50 -23.62 -21.20
CA GLU A 446 -12.82 -23.46 -19.79
C GLU A 446 -11.79 -22.59 -19.06
N GLY A 447 -10.49 -22.84 -19.27
CA GLY A 447 -9.42 -22.04 -18.68
C GLY A 447 -9.48 -20.58 -19.10
N ARG A 448 -9.80 -20.31 -20.37
CA ARG A 448 -10.05 -18.95 -20.86
C ARG A 448 -11.25 -18.29 -20.18
N LYS A 449 -12.34 -19.01 -20.00
CA LYS A 449 -13.56 -18.52 -19.34
C LYS A 449 -13.28 -18.19 -17.87
N ILE A 450 -12.58 -19.06 -17.14
CA ILE A 450 -12.20 -18.83 -15.74
C ILE A 450 -11.26 -17.61 -15.64
N TYR A 451 -10.22 -17.56 -16.47
CA TYR A 451 -9.28 -16.45 -16.45
C TYR A 451 -9.94 -15.10 -16.80
N ALA A 452 -10.88 -15.09 -17.74
CA ALA A 452 -11.61 -13.89 -18.13
C ALA A 452 -12.42 -13.26 -16.96
N ARG A 453 -12.86 -14.07 -15.98
CA ARG A 453 -13.55 -13.58 -14.78
C ARG A 453 -12.72 -12.58 -13.97
N ARG A 454 -11.38 -12.61 -14.07
CA ARG A 454 -10.50 -11.62 -13.40
C ARG A 454 -10.96 -10.18 -13.65
N LYS A 455 -11.31 -9.86 -14.91
CA LYS A 455 -11.76 -8.53 -15.31
C LYS A 455 -13.07 -8.09 -14.62
N THR A 456 -13.91 -9.03 -14.25
CA THR A 456 -15.19 -8.74 -13.59
C THR A 456 -15.10 -8.80 -12.06
N ILE A 457 -13.99 -9.28 -11.51
CA ILE A 457 -13.79 -9.44 -10.06
C ILE A 457 -12.98 -8.26 -9.50
N ALA A 458 -11.70 -8.14 -9.84
CA ALA A 458 -10.80 -7.17 -9.21
C ALA A 458 -10.85 -5.77 -9.87
N GLU A 459 -10.92 -5.68 -11.21
CA GLU A 459 -10.94 -4.39 -11.90
C GLU A 459 -12.10 -3.46 -11.44
N PRO A 460 -13.36 -3.95 -11.27
CA PRO A 460 -14.44 -3.11 -10.76
C PRO A 460 -14.21 -2.62 -9.32
N VAL A 461 -13.52 -3.40 -8.49
CA VAL A 461 -13.18 -3.00 -7.11
C VAL A 461 -12.29 -1.75 -7.14
N PHE A 462 -11.24 -1.75 -7.97
CA PHE A 462 -10.40 -0.58 -8.14
C PHE A 462 -11.15 0.59 -8.77
N GLY A 463 -12.05 0.34 -9.72
CA GLY A 463 -12.95 1.35 -10.29
C GLY A 463 -13.82 2.01 -9.21
N GLN A 464 -14.42 1.22 -8.32
CA GLN A 464 -15.23 1.73 -7.21
C GLN A 464 -14.39 2.53 -6.20
N ILE A 465 -13.15 2.15 -5.94
CA ILE A 465 -12.24 2.86 -5.03
C ILE A 465 -11.71 4.15 -5.69
N LYS A 466 -11.14 4.04 -6.89
CA LYS A 466 -10.39 5.14 -7.54
C LYS A 466 -11.29 6.14 -8.27
N GLU A 467 -12.37 5.67 -8.92
CA GLU A 467 -13.23 6.53 -9.73
C GLU A 467 -14.48 6.97 -8.95
N ALA A 468 -15.29 6.04 -8.45
CA ALA A 468 -16.54 6.40 -7.77
C ALA A 468 -16.26 7.15 -6.45
N ARG A 469 -15.32 6.68 -5.64
CA ARG A 469 -14.94 7.31 -4.37
C ARG A 469 -13.74 8.25 -4.49
N ARG A 470 -13.09 8.34 -5.64
CA ARG A 470 -11.97 9.25 -5.95
C ARG A 470 -10.73 9.06 -5.07
N PHE A 471 -10.51 7.86 -4.52
CA PHE A 471 -9.30 7.56 -3.75
C PHE A 471 -8.14 7.23 -4.69
N ARG A 472 -7.48 8.24 -5.21
CA ARG A 472 -6.35 8.12 -6.14
C ARG A 472 -5.00 8.46 -5.50
N ARG A 473 -5.01 9.00 -4.29
CA ARG A 473 -3.81 9.44 -3.55
C ARG A 473 -3.99 9.18 -2.07
N PHE A 474 -2.96 8.67 -1.44
CA PHE A 474 -2.90 8.57 0.02
C PHE A 474 -2.85 9.97 0.65
N SER A 475 -3.46 10.13 1.80
CA SER A 475 -3.41 11.36 2.60
C SER A 475 -2.27 11.33 3.62
N LEU A 476 -1.83 10.15 4.01
CA LEU A 476 -0.77 9.91 4.97
C LEU A 476 0.58 9.67 4.28
N ARG A 477 1.67 9.70 5.05
CA ARG A 477 3.04 9.46 4.61
C ARG A 477 3.70 8.39 5.49
N GLY A 478 4.60 7.62 4.89
CA GLY A 478 5.23 6.48 5.54
C GLY A 478 4.44 5.19 5.36
N LEU A 479 5.14 4.09 5.08
CA LEU A 479 4.56 2.83 4.63
C LEU A 479 3.49 2.28 5.59
N TRP A 480 3.77 2.25 6.91
CA TRP A 480 2.83 1.70 7.88
C TRP A 480 1.53 2.53 8.00
N LYS A 481 1.63 3.88 7.89
CA LYS A 481 0.45 4.75 7.92
C LYS A 481 -0.39 4.58 6.66
N VAL A 482 0.28 4.45 5.52
CA VAL A 482 -0.36 4.20 4.23
C VAL A 482 -1.03 2.83 4.21
N ALA A 483 -0.43 1.79 4.81
CA ALA A 483 -1.02 0.46 4.94
C ALA A 483 -2.30 0.49 5.78
N SER A 484 -2.29 1.18 6.92
CA SER A 484 -3.49 1.33 7.75
C SER A 484 -4.58 2.16 7.06
N GLU A 485 -4.22 3.20 6.30
CA GLU A 485 -5.17 3.98 5.49
C GLU A 485 -5.79 3.11 4.38
N TRP A 486 -4.99 2.26 3.73
CA TRP A 486 -5.48 1.32 2.72
C TRP A 486 -6.45 0.29 3.30
N SER A 487 -6.11 -0.29 4.45
CA SER A 487 -6.99 -1.21 5.17
C SER A 487 -8.33 -0.56 5.52
N LEU A 488 -8.34 0.70 5.97
CA LEU A 488 -9.58 1.44 6.22
C LEU A 488 -10.39 1.67 4.93
N VAL A 489 -9.76 2.01 3.82
CA VAL A 489 -10.43 2.16 2.51
C VAL A 489 -11.06 0.85 2.06
N CYS A 490 -10.37 -0.28 2.25
CA CYS A 490 -10.85 -1.62 1.93
C CYS A 490 -11.99 -2.06 2.89
N ALA A 491 -11.89 -1.73 4.18
CA ALA A 491 -12.98 -1.93 5.14
C ALA A 491 -14.26 -1.24 4.69
N VAL A 492 -14.16 0.04 4.33
CA VAL A 492 -15.30 0.82 3.82
C VAL A 492 -15.85 0.23 2.52
N HIS A 493 -14.99 -0.27 1.62
CA HIS A 493 -15.45 -0.97 0.43
C HIS A 493 -16.31 -2.19 0.78
N ASN A 494 -15.86 -3.01 1.71
CA ASN A 494 -16.57 -4.20 2.17
C ASN A 494 -17.90 -3.84 2.84
N LEU A 495 -17.94 -2.80 3.66
CA LEU A 495 -19.17 -2.30 4.28
C LEU A 495 -20.18 -1.81 3.24
N LEU A 496 -19.72 -1.19 2.15
CA LEU A 496 -20.60 -0.78 1.04
C LEU A 496 -21.14 -1.99 0.28
N LYS A 497 -20.37 -3.07 0.11
CA LYS A 497 -20.88 -4.33 -0.44
C LYS A 497 -21.95 -4.95 0.46
N LEU A 498 -21.74 -4.95 1.76
CA LEU A 498 -22.71 -5.41 2.74
C LEU A 498 -24.00 -4.56 2.71
N PHE A 499 -23.86 -3.24 2.65
CA PHE A 499 -24.98 -2.31 2.51
C PHE A 499 -25.80 -2.58 1.25
N SER A 500 -25.14 -2.70 0.08
CA SER A 500 -25.81 -2.97 -1.20
C SER A 500 -26.51 -4.32 -1.22
N SER A 501 -25.97 -5.34 -0.57
CA SER A 501 -26.60 -6.67 -0.42
C SER A 501 -27.88 -6.59 0.42
N LYS A 502 -27.83 -5.88 1.56
CA LYS A 502 -29.02 -5.69 2.41
C LYS A 502 -30.13 -4.96 1.66
N GLN A 503 -29.81 -3.91 0.89
CA GLN A 503 -30.81 -3.17 0.09
C GLN A 503 -31.46 -4.05 -0.98
N LYS A 504 -30.70 -4.92 -1.67
CA LYS A 504 -31.24 -5.87 -2.65
C LYS A 504 -32.20 -6.85 -1.98
N ASN A 505 -31.86 -7.38 -0.81
CA ASN A 505 -32.72 -8.31 -0.11
C ASN A 505 -34.04 -7.67 0.34
N ILE A 506 -34.01 -6.42 0.81
CA ILE A 506 -35.21 -5.66 1.16
C ILE A 506 -36.07 -5.44 -0.11
N ALA A 507 -35.49 -5.01 -1.22
CA ALA A 507 -36.21 -4.79 -2.46
C ALA A 507 -36.87 -6.08 -2.98
N LEU A 508 -36.21 -7.23 -2.87
CA LEU A 508 -36.77 -8.52 -3.26
C LEU A 508 -37.91 -8.97 -2.33
N SER A 509 -37.83 -8.68 -1.01
CA SER A 509 -38.89 -9.01 -0.05
C SER A 509 -40.13 -8.13 -0.17
N VAL A 510 -40.01 -6.95 -0.77
CA VAL A 510 -41.15 -6.03 -1.02
C VAL A 510 -41.81 -6.32 -2.40
N ALA A 511 -41.08 -6.96 -3.32
CA ALA A 511 -41.57 -7.26 -4.68
C ALA A 511 -42.22 -8.66 -4.78
N GLY A 512 -42.10 -9.52 -3.77
CA GLY A 512 -42.74 -10.85 -3.67
C GLY A 512 -43.84 -10.85 -2.62
#